data_e7662f97295d519d87f01c6f1696f6f8
#
_entry.id   e7662f97295d519d87f01c6f1696f6f8
#
_cell.length_a   1.000
_cell.length_b   1.000
_cell.length_c   1.000
_cell.angle_alpha   90.00
_cell.angle_beta   90.00
_cell.angle_gamma   90.00
#
_symmetry.space_group_name_H-M   'P 1'
#
loop_
_entity.id
_entity.type
_entity.pdbx_description
1 polymer ?
#
loop_
_entity_poly.entity_id
_entity_poly.type
_entity_poly.pdbx_seq_one_letter_code
_entity_poly.pdbx_strand_id
1 'polypeptide(L)'
;MKVTFYTLGCKVNQYETEAMREAFAAAGHTPVPNDAPFDAAVINSCTVTAESDRKTRQILHKVRRENPEAIIILTGCMVQAFSEEAKALTDADIVCGNTDVKKTVEYAERFLKDGERIFEVSEHKKTERFNTPVLSSFAERTRAYMKIEDGCDRYCTYCIIPTARGSVRSKPLAEIAAEAETLSRAGFSEIVLVGINLTSYGKGENFDICDAVEAAARPDGIKRVRLGSLEPDHMSDSVLKRLKAQKKFCPQFHLSLQSGCDETLKRMNRHYDTAFYRDLVSRIRTVFKDASVTTDVMVGFAGETEEEFSKSLAFVKEIGFAKTHVFAYSRRRGTVAYGLPGQITRAEKAERSRRMIETALSCEEEFLKNLVGKTECVLFETAENGFAEGYTANYSRVRVKSDESLGGKILPVKITASEKEYCIGQIK
;
A
#
# COMPACT_ATOMS: atom_id res chain seq x y z
N MET A 1 -18.88 21.57 9.81
CA MET A 1 -19.51 20.38 9.16
C MET A 1 -19.03 19.11 9.79
N LYS A 2 -19.87 18.07 9.81
CA LYS A 2 -19.46 16.67 10.02
C LYS A 2 -19.00 16.10 8.68
N VAL A 3 -17.80 15.52 8.64
CA VAL A 3 -17.17 15.06 7.39
C VAL A 3 -16.79 13.60 7.50
N THR A 4 -17.27 12.78 6.56
CA THR A 4 -16.90 11.37 6.46
C THR A 4 -15.92 11.11 5.31
N PHE A 5 -15.17 9.99 5.37
CA PHE A 5 -14.09 9.71 4.43
C PHE A 5 -14.16 8.28 3.91
N TYR A 6 -14.27 8.12 2.60
CA TYR A 6 -14.20 6.84 1.90
C TYR A 6 -12.85 6.70 1.20
N THR A 7 -12.06 5.72 1.59
CA THR A 7 -10.73 5.47 1.03
C THR A 7 -10.73 4.21 0.18
N LEU A 8 -10.35 4.34 -1.08
CA LEU A 8 -10.07 3.22 -1.95
C LEU A 8 -8.58 3.19 -2.29
N GLY A 9 -8.02 1.98 -2.45
CA GLY A 9 -6.67 1.79 -2.96
C GLY A 9 -5.63 1.41 -1.92
N CYS A 10 -4.45 1.98 -2.05
CA CYS A 10 -3.24 1.55 -1.36
C CYS A 10 -3.00 2.29 -0.03
N LYS A 11 -1.91 1.93 0.66
CA LYS A 11 -1.48 2.58 1.92
C LYS A 11 -1.17 4.08 1.74
N VAL A 12 -0.76 4.50 0.54
CA VAL A 12 -0.54 5.93 0.21
C VAL A 12 -1.87 6.68 0.25
N ASN A 13 -2.94 6.13 -0.37
CA ASN A 13 -4.27 6.74 -0.29
C ASN A 13 -4.80 6.77 1.15
N GLN A 14 -4.50 5.75 1.96
CA GLN A 14 -4.88 5.74 3.38
C GLN A 14 -4.18 6.86 4.16
N TYR A 15 -2.88 7.05 3.94
CA TYR A 15 -2.14 8.16 4.52
C TYR A 15 -2.72 9.53 4.09
N GLU A 16 -3.01 9.70 2.81
CA GLU A 16 -3.59 10.94 2.28
C GLU A 16 -4.98 11.22 2.85
N THR A 17 -5.78 10.17 3.09
CA THR A 17 -7.08 10.33 3.74
C THR A 17 -6.92 10.80 5.19
N GLU A 18 -5.97 10.26 5.95
CA GLU A 18 -5.71 10.76 7.31
C GLU A 18 -5.20 12.21 7.27
N ALA A 19 -4.38 12.58 6.28
CA ALA A 19 -3.94 13.95 6.10
C ALA A 19 -5.11 14.92 5.82
N MET A 20 -6.08 14.50 4.99
CA MET A 20 -7.31 15.26 4.76
C MET A 20 -8.16 15.32 6.04
N ARG A 21 -8.29 14.23 6.78
CA ARG A 21 -9.03 14.17 8.05
C ARG A 21 -8.48 15.16 9.06
N GLU A 22 -7.15 15.21 9.26
CA GLU A 22 -6.50 16.17 10.13
C GLU A 22 -6.68 17.61 9.63
N ALA A 23 -6.57 17.85 8.32
CA ALA A 23 -6.78 19.18 7.75
C ALA A 23 -8.20 19.70 7.99
N PHE A 24 -9.23 18.86 7.80
CA PHE A 24 -10.62 19.21 8.10
C PHE A 24 -10.82 19.48 9.61
N ALA A 25 -10.24 18.67 10.48
CA ALA A 25 -10.30 18.88 11.94
C ALA A 25 -9.64 20.20 12.34
N ALA A 26 -8.47 20.53 11.79
CA ALA A 26 -7.76 21.78 12.04
C ALA A 26 -8.53 23.02 11.56
N ALA A 27 -9.36 22.88 10.52
CA ALA A 27 -10.26 23.92 10.02
C ALA A 27 -11.59 24.02 10.80
N GLY A 28 -11.72 23.27 11.92
CA GLY A 28 -12.92 23.33 12.77
C GLY A 28 -14.08 22.43 12.31
N HIS A 29 -13.86 21.55 11.36
CA HIS A 29 -14.82 20.52 10.98
C HIS A 29 -14.67 19.27 11.85
N THR A 30 -15.71 18.42 11.92
CA THR A 30 -15.71 17.21 12.75
C THR A 30 -15.65 15.95 11.89
N PRO A 31 -14.51 15.24 11.80
CA PRO A 31 -14.45 13.93 11.19
C PRO A 31 -15.37 12.93 11.90
N VAL A 32 -16.18 12.20 11.12
CA VAL A 32 -17.12 11.20 11.65
C VAL A 32 -16.98 9.86 10.91
N PRO A 33 -17.36 8.72 11.55
CA PRO A 33 -17.43 7.42 10.86
C PRO A 33 -18.44 7.42 9.71
N ASN A 34 -18.31 6.45 8.79
CA ASN A 34 -19.14 6.36 7.58
C ASN A 34 -20.59 5.96 7.85
N ASP A 35 -20.89 5.42 9.02
CA ASP A 35 -22.23 5.03 9.49
C ASP A 35 -22.91 6.12 10.34
N ALA A 36 -22.20 7.18 10.67
CA ALA A 36 -22.75 8.35 11.37
C ALA A 36 -23.36 9.36 10.39
N PRO A 37 -24.33 10.20 10.79
CA PRO A 37 -24.82 11.32 9.99
C PRO A 37 -23.69 12.31 9.68
N PHE A 38 -23.59 12.78 8.41
CA PHE A 38 -22.58 13.71 7.95
C PHE A 38 -23.13 14.78 7.01
N ASP A 39 -22.44 15.91 6.93
CA ASP A 39 -22.76 17.04 6.05
C ASP A 39 -21.93 16.98 4.75
N ALA A 40 -20.74 16.38 4.81
CA ALA A 40 -19.84 16.23 3.66
C ALA A 40 -19.19 14.84 3.63
N ALA A 41 -18.89 14.35 2.42
CA ALA A 41 -18.18 13.09 2.18
C ALA A 41 -16.98 13.30 1.25
N VAL A 42 -15.79 12.90 1.68
CA VAL A 42 -14.58 12.87 0.86
C VAL A 42 -14.35 11.45 0.35
N ILE A 43 -14.32 11.29 -0.98
CA ILE A 43 -14.06 10.01 -1.64
C ILE A 43 -12.66 10.06 -2.27
N ASN A 44 -11.68 9.44 -1.61
CA ASN A 44 -10.31 9.30 -2.11
C ASN A 44 -10.20 8.06 -3.00
N SER A 45 -10.15 8.28 -4.31
CA SER A 45 -10.29 7.27 -5.35
C SER A 45 -8.97 6.56 -5.68
N CYS A 46 -9.08 5.30 -6.12
CA CYS A 46 -8.00 4.52 -6.71
C CYS A 46 -8.30 4.24 -8.20
N THR A 47 -7.24 4.05 -9.01
CA THR A 47 -7.39 3.75 -10.43
C THR A 47 -6.42 2.67 -10.95
N VAL A 48 -5.78 1.92 -10.04
CA VAL A 48 -4.84 0.84 -10.43
C VAL A 48 -5.56 -0.24 -11.25
N THR A 49 -6.84 -0.50 -10.96
CA THR A 49 -7.67 -1.47 -11.70
C THR A 49 -9.00 -0.85 -12.14
N ALA A 50 -9.60 -1.39 -13.20
CA ALA A 50 -10.95 -1.01 -13.64
C ALA A 50 -12.02 -1.29 -12.55
N GLU A 51 -11.78 -2.29 -11.72
CA GLU A 51 -12.64 -2.60 -10.57
C GLU A 51 -12.59 -1.50 -9.51
N SER A 52 -11.43 -0.90 -9.27
CA SER A 52 -11.30 0.26 -8.37
C SER A 52 -12.13 1.46 -8.85
N ASP A 53 -12.09 1.75 -10.17
CA ASP A 53 -12.92 2.82 -10.75
C ASP A 53 -14.42 2.51 -10.62
N ARG A 54 -14.81 1.25 -10.86
CA ARG A 54 -16.20 0.81 -10.69
C ARG A 54 -16.66 1.01 -9.24
N LYS A 55 -15.85 0.60 -8.27
CA LYS A 55 -16.13 0.78 -6.84
C LYS A 55 -16.22 2.26 -6.47
N THR A 56 -15.34 3.11 -6.99
CA THR A 56 -15.41 4.57 -6.78
C THR A 56 -16.76 5.12 -7.24
N ARG A 57 -17.20 4.79 -8.46
CA ARG A 57 -18.51 5.25 -8.98
C ARG A 57 -19.67 4.69 -8.16
N GLN A 58 -19.61 3.43 -7.73
CA GLN A 58 -20.65 2.84 -6.89
C GLN A 58 -20.78 3.56 -5.53
N ILE A 59 -19.65 3.89 -4.87
CA ILE A 59 -19.66 4.65 -3.61
C ILE A 59 -20.23 6.05 -3.86
N LEU A 60 -19.77 6.73 -4.89
CA LEU A 60 -20.25 8.07 -5.26
C LEU A 60 -21.78 8.10 -5.44
N HIS A 61 -22.31 7.22 -6.30
CA HIS A 61 -23.76 7.12 -6.52
C HIS A 61 -24.53 6.71 -5.26
N LYS A 62 -23.98 5.80 -4.45
CA LYS A 62 -24.60 5.40 -3.19
C LYS A 62 -24.68 6.58 -2.23
N VAL A 63 -23.59 7.30 -2.01
CA VAL A 63 -23.52 8.45 -1.10
C VAL A 63 -24.51 9.53 -1.52
N ARG A 64 -24.54 9.89 -2.81
CA ARG A 64 -25.49 10.90 -3.34
C ARG A 64 -26.93 10.49 -3.15
N ARG A 65 -27.28 9.23 -3.48
CA ARG A 65 -28.64 8.72 -3.35
C ARG A 65 -29.13 8.71 -1.89
N GLU A 66 -28.24 8.30 -0.95
CA GLU A 66 -28.59 8.18 0.47
C GLU A 66 -28.50 9.49 1.23
N ASN A 67 -27.74 10.47 0.73
CA ASN A 67 -27.53 11.78 1.33
C ASN A 67 -27.58 12.88 0.24
N PRO A 68 -28.78 13.24 -0.27
CA PRO A 68 -28.93 14.16 -1.39
C PRO A 68 -28.33 15.55 -1.15
N GLU A 69 -28.37 16.03 0.10
CA GLU A 69 -27.92 17.38 0.50
C GLU A 69 -26.43 17.41 0.92
N ALA A 70 -25.77 16.26 1.08
CA ALA A 70 -24.37 16.23 1.50
C ALA A 70 -23.44 16.74 0.39
N ILE A 71 -22.41 17.48 0.78
CA ILE A 71 -21.34 17.92 -0.12
C ILE A 71 -20.45 16.71 -0.44
N ILE A 72 -20.29 16.36 -1.71
CA ILE A 72 -19.45 15.23 -2.12
C ILE A 72 -18.19 15.73 -2.81
N ILE A 73 -17.04 15.40 -2.21
CA ILE A 73 -15.70 15.73 -2.70
C ILE A 73 -15.09 14.47 -3.28
N LEU A 74 -14.85 14.43 -4.58
CA LEU A 74 -14.17 13.34 -5.27
C LEU A 74 -12.74 13.73 -5.59
N THR A 75 -11.77 12.95 -5.09
CA THR A 75 -10.33 13.17 -5.30
C THR A 75 -9.58 11.85 -5.52
N GLY A 76 -8.26 11.90 -5.62
CA GLY A 76 -7.40 10.73 -5.70
C GLY A 76 -6.99 10.35 -7.12
N CYS A 77 -6.44 9.11 -7.26
CA CYS A 77 -5.78 8.67 -8.49
C CYS A 77 -6.71 8.58 -9.71
N MET A 78 -7.99 8.23 -9.52
CA MET A 78 -8.94 8.17 -10.65
C MET A 78 -9.17 9.55 -11.23
N VAL A 79 -9.39 10.54 -10.38
CA VAL A 79 -9.59 11.94 -10.79
C VAL A 79 -8.37 12.46 -11.53
N GLN A 80 -7.18 12.19 -11.01
CA GLN A 80 -5.93 12.67 -11.57
C GLN A 80 -5.60 12.02 -12.94
N ALA A 81 -5.84 10.72 -13.07
CA ALA A 81 -5.52 9.99 -14.30
C ALA A 81 -6.58 10.15 -15.41
N PHE A 82 -7.84 10.41 -15.03
CA PHE A 82 -9.00 10.46 -15.93
C PHE A 82 -9.87 11.68 -15.63
N SER A 83 -9.28 12.87 -15.67
CA SER A 83 -9.89 14.13 -15.24
C SER A 83 -11.18 14.46 -15.98
N GLU A 84 -11.24 14.24 -17.32
CA GLU A 84 -12.45 14.52 -18.11
C GLU A 84 -13.59 13.54 -17.75
N GLU A 85 -13.28 12.26 -17.50
CA GLU A 85 -14.28 11.29 -17.06
C GLU A 85 -14.75 11.60 -15.64
N ALA A 86 -13.87 12.06 -14.76
CA ALA A 86 -14.22 12.49 -13.42
C ALA A 86 -15.08 13.78 -13.43
N LYS A 87 -14.80 14.72 -14.34
CA LYS A 87 -15.59 15.94 -14.56
C LYS A 87 -17.03 15.63 -14.93
N ALA A 88 -17.25 14.55 -15.69
CA ALA A 88 -18.59 14.11 -16.10
C ALA A 88 -19.41 13.46 -14.96
N LEU A 89 -18.81 13.18 -13.79
CA LEU A 89 -19.52 12.60 -12.64
C LEU A 89 -20.25 13.68 -11.85
N THR A 90 -21.49 13.95 -12.25
CA THR A 90 -22.32 15.04 -11.69
C THR A 90 -22.79 14.82 -10.26
N ASP A 91 -22.65 13.61 -9.70
CA ASP A 91 -22.94 13.33 -8.30
C ASP A 91 -21.90 13.93 -7.33
N ALA A 92 -20.74 14.36 -7.84
CA ALA A 92 -19.75 15.08 -7.06
C ALA A 92 -19.91 16.59 -7.22
N ASP A 93 -19.97 17.30 -6.11
CA ASP A 93 -20.02 18.77 -6.09
C ASP A 93 -18.63 19.36 -6.29
N ILE A 94 -17.62 18.67 -5.77
CA ILE A 94 -16.21 19.07 -5.85
C ILE A 94 -15.42 17.91 -6.44
N VAL A 95 -14.72 18.16 -7.55
CA VAL A 95 -13.80 17.23 -8.20
C VAL A 95 -12.41 17.86 -8.21
N CYS A 96 -11.47 17.31 -7.45
CA CYS A 96 -10.14 17.89 -7.31
C CYS A 96 -9.04 16.82 -7.44
N GLY A 97 -7.89 17.23 -8.00
CA GLY A 97 -6.72 16.38 -8.16
C GLY A 97 -6.06 16.02 -6.82
N ASN A 98 -5.01 15.19 -6.89
CA ASN A 98 -4.26 14.71 -5.73
C ASN A 98 -2.90 15.41 -5.53
N THR A 99 -2.63 16.49 -6.23
CA THR A 99 -1.36 17.25 -6.13
C THR A 99 -1.18 17.94 -4.78
N ASP A 100 -2.28 18.33 -4.12
CA ASP A 100 -2.27 18.92 -2.79
C ASP A 100 -3.55 18.56 -2.03
N VAL A 101 -3.45 17.59 -1.12
CA VAL A 101 -4.59 17.10 -0.34
C VAL A 101 -5.16 18.14 0.64
N LYS A 102 -4.39 19.17 1.03
CA LYS A 102 -4.87 20.24 1.93
C LYS A 102 -5.92 21.13 1.26
N LYS A 103 -5.84 21.27 -0.05
CA LYS A 103 -6.80 22.09 -0.81
C LYS A 103 -8.23 21.53 -0.80
N THR A 104 -8.44 20.28 -0.42
CA THR A 104 -9.77 19.72 -0.28
C THR A 104 -10.63 20.51 0.73
N VAL A 105 -10.02 21.04 1.80
CA VAL A 105 -10.69 21.89 2.80
C VAL A 105 -11.07 23.25 2.18
N GLU A 106 -10.10 23.90 1.50
CA GLU A 106 -10.34 25.21 0.86
C GLU A 106 -11.49 25.12 -0.17
N TYR A 107 -11.54 24.04 -0.94
CA TYR A 107 -12.61 23.80 -1.91
C TYR A 107 -13.96 23.54 -1.23
N ALA A 108 -13.98 22.81 -0.13
CA ALA A 108 -15.20 22.60 0.65
C ALA A 108 -15.74 23.92 1.23
N GLU A 109 -14.87 24.76 1.79
CA GLU A 109 -15.25 26.07 2.32
C GLU A 109 -15.71 27.04 1.22
N ARG A 110 -15.06 27.00 0.04
CA ARG A 110 -15.50 27.79 -1.14
C ARG A 110 -16.89 27.34 -1.59
N PHE A 111 -17.13 26.04 -1.71
CA PHE A 111 -18.43 25.50 -2.10
C PHE A 111 -19.54 25.89 -1.12
N LEU A 112 -19.27 25.87 0.19
CA LEU A 112 -20.21 26.32 1.22
C LEU A 112 -20.65 27.79 1.06
N LYS A 113 -19.76 28.62 0.50
CA LYS A 113 -19.95 30.05 0.33
C LYS A 113 -20.71 30.37 -0.94
N ASP A 114 -20.33 29.72 -2.03
CA ASP A 114 -20.72 30.09 -3.38
C ASP A 114 -21.83 29.16 -3.95
N GLY A 115 -21.93 27.93 -3.46
CA GLY A 115 -22.86 26.89 -3.95
C GLY A 115 -22.52 26.38 -5.37
N GLU A 116 -21.40 26.82 -5.95
CA GLU A 116 -21.02 26.48 -7.32
C GLU A 116 -20.14 25.24 -7.37
N ARG A 117 -20.45 24.33 -8.30
CA ARG A 117 -19.67 23.12 -8.52
C ARG A 117 -18.21 23.46 -8.86
N ILE A 118 -17.27 22.75 -8.20
CA ILE A 118 -15.84 22.98 -8.35
C ILE A 118 -15.19 21.85 -9.15
N PHE A 119 -14.38 22.21 -10.15
CA PHE A 119 -13.50 21.30 -10.85
C PHE A 119 -12.09 21.87 -10.89
N GLU A 120 -11.16 21.27 -10.12
CA GLU A 120 -9.78 21.75 -9.94
C GLU A 120 -8.80 20.58 -10.02
N VAL A 121 -8.38 20.23 -11.23
CA VAL A 121 -7.39 19.17 -11.50
C VAL A 121 -6.21 19.77 -12.24
N SER A 122 -5.06 19.82 -11.59
CA SER A 122 -3.80 20.27 -12.17
C SER A 122 -2.92 19.07 -12.56
N GLU A 123 -2.25 19.15 -13.69
CA GLU A 123 -1.26 18.16 -14.09
C GLU A 123 -0.05 18.15 -13.15
N HIS A 124 0.53 16.96 -12.91
CA HIS A 124 1.80 16.84 -12.20
C HIS A 124 2.95 17.46 -13.00
N LYS A 125 3.73 18.32 -12.35
CA LYS A 125 4.91 18.95 -12.94
C LYS A 125 6.19 18.22 -12.54
N LYS A 126 7.17 18.13 -13.44
CA LYS A 126 8.49 17.52 -13.13
C LYS A 126 9.24 18.20 -12.00
N THR A 127 8.96 19.48 -11.77
CA THR A 127 9.59 20.30 -10.72
C THR A 127 8.81 20.31 -9.41
N GLU A 128 7.74 19.50 -9.32
CA GLU A 128 6.91 19.41 -8.12
C GLU A 128 7.71 18.81 -6.96
N ARG A 129 7.62 19.43 -5.80
CA ARG A 129 8.25 18.93 -4.57
C ARG A 129 7.29 18.01 -3.83
N PHE A 130 7.85 17.16 -2.96
CA PHE A 130 7.04 16.40 -2.04
C PHE A 130 6.23 17.36 -1.16
N ASN A 131 4.91 17.19 -1.16
CA ASN A 131 4.00 18.07 -0.42
C ASN A 131 2.92 17.23 0.25
N THR A 132 3.27 16.68 1.41
CA THR A 132 2.30 15.97 2.23
C THR A 132 2.50 16.39 3.69
N PRO A 133 1.44 16.72 4.44
CA PRO A 133 1.58 17.15 5.82
C PRO A 133 2.16 16.05 6.71
N VAL A 134 2.80 16.44 7.79
CA VAL A 134 3.16 15.57 8.91
C VAL A 134 1.90 15.19 9.63
N LEU A 135 1.67 13.89 9.84
CA LEU A 135 0.51 13.39 10.59
C LEU A 135 0.84 13.29 12.08
N SER A 136 -0.15 13.60 12.89
CA SER A 136 -0.07 13.52 14.35
C SER A 136 -0.76 12.27 14.90
N SER A 137 -1.68 11.68 14.16
CA SER A 137 -2.47 10.52 14.59
C SER A 137 -2.87 9.63 13.41
N PHE A 138 -3.28 8.41 13.73
CA PHE A 138 -4.01 7.52 12.84
C PHE A 138 -5.25 7.02 13.58
N ALA A 139 -6.42 7.43 13.13
CA ALA A 139 -7.65 6.90 13.69
C ALA A 139 -7.73 5.39 13.41
N GLU A 140 -8.03 4.60 14.44
CA GLU A 140 -8.34 3.17 14.33
C GLU A 140 -7.19 2.23 13.91
N ARG A 141 -5.90 2.62 14.03
CA ARG A 141 -4.78 1.77 13.63
C ARG A 141 -3.74 1.61 14.73
N THR A 142 -3.19 0.40 14.83
CA THR A 142 -2.09 0.08 15.75
C THR A 142 -0.73 0.46 15.18
N ARG A 143 -0.59 0.48 13.84
CA ARG A 143 0.63 0.87 13.13
C ARG A 143 0.41 2.17 12.38
N ALA A 144 1.35 3.10 12.48
CA ALA A 144 1.33 4.32 11.70
C ALA A 144 1.90 4.09 10.29
N TYR A 145 1.22 4.59 9.26
CA TYR A 145 1.82 4.71 7.94
C TYR A 145 2.50 6.08 7.83
N MET A 146 3.68 6.11 7.20
CA MET A 146 4.38 7.35 6.90
C MET A 146 4.71 7.36 5.41
N LYS A 147 4.08 8.26 4.66
CA LYS A 147 4.36 8.47 3.24
C LYS A 147 5.65 9.23 3.10
N ILE A 148 6.68 8.59 2.55
CA ILE A 148 8.01 9.21 2.36
C ILE A 148 8.35 9.42 0.89
N GLU A 149 7.62 8.79 -0.03
CA GLU A 149 7.83 8.90 -1.46
C GLU A 149 6.50 8.94 -2.20
N ASP A 150 6.46 9.66 -3.33
CA ASP A 150 5.33 9.69 -4.27
C ASP A 150 5.82 9.75 -5.71
N GLY A 151 5.00 9.23 -6.64
CA GLY A 151 5.29 9.18 -8.05
C GLY A 151 6.13 7.98 -8.46
N CYS A 152 6.30 7.78 -9.78
CA CYS A 152 7.06 6.65 -10.32
C CYS A 152 7.54 6.92 -11.75
N ASP A 153 8.82 6.70 -12.01
CA ASP A 153 9.46 6.87 -13.31
C ASP A 153 9.77 5.51 -14.00
N ARG A 154 9.09 4.43 -13.62
CA ARG A 154 9.35 3.09 -14.17
C ARG A 154 8.70 2.83 -15.51
N TYR A 155 7.55 3.46 -15.74
CA TYR A 155 6.78 3.31 -16.98
C TYR A 155 6.52 1.86 -17.39
N CYS A 156 6.20 0.99 -16.40
CA CYS A 156 5.75 -0.37 -16.69
C CYS A 156 4.55 -0.32 -17.65
N THR A 157 4.51 -1.19 -18.66
CA THR A 157 3.56 -1.08 -19.79
C THR A 157 2.09 -1.12 -19.39
N TYR A 158 1.78 -1.73 -18.26
CA TYR A 158 0.41 -1.85 -17.71
C TYR A 158 0.02 -0.74 -16.74
N CYS A 159 0.97 0.13 -16.33
CA CYS A 159 0.81 0.97 -15.16
C CYS A 159 0.35 2.39 -15.52
N ILE A 160 -0.72 2.84 -14.89
CA ILE A 160 -1.27 4.20 -15.03
C ILE A 160 -0.68 5.19 -14.00
N ILE A 161 0.10 4.72 -13.07
CA ILE A 161 0.62 5.51 -11.95
C ILE A 161 1.46 6.72 -12.38
N PRO A 162 2.33 6.66 -13.41
CA PRO A 162 3.04 7.86 -13.85
C PRO A 162 2.10 9.01 -14.24
N THR A 163 0.94 8.71 -14.82
CA THR A 163 -0.10 9.70 -15.12
C THR A 163 -0.81 10.19 -13.86
N ALA A 164 -1.11 9.27 -12.93
CA ALA A 164 -1.89 9.57 -11.73
C ALA A 164 -1.07 10.24 -10.61
N ARG A 165 0.26 10.07 -10.60
CA ARG A 165 1.14 10.49 -9.50
C ARG A 165 2.37 11.28 -9.93
N GLY A 166 2.64 11.38 -11.22
CA GLY A 166 3.81 12.08 -11.76
C GLY A 166 5.15 11.41 -11.44
N SER A 167 6.22 12.20 -11.52
CA SER A 167 7.60 11.76 -11.27
C SER A 167 7.89 11.54 -9.78
N VAL A 168 8.95 10.77 -9.50
CA VAL A 168 9.43 10.49 -8.13
C VAL A 168 9.71 11.77 -7.35
N ARG A 169 9.17 11.84 -6.15
CA ARG A 169 9.39 12.91 -5.16
C ARG A 169 9.61 12.30 -3.79
N SER A 170 10.62 12.79 -3.08
CA SER A 170 11.04 12.26 -1.78
C SER A 170 10.78 13.26 -0.66
N LYS A 171 10.27 12.76 0.47
CA LYS A 171 10.10 13.51 1.70
C LYS A 171 11.49 13.82 2.30
N PRO A 172 11.79 15.06 2.72
CA PRO A 172 13.05 15.39 3.38
C PRO A 172 13.27 14.55 4.66
N LEU A 173 14.52 14.11 4.90
CA LEU A 173 14.87 13.31 6.09
C LEU A 173 14.52 14.00 7.42
N ALA A 174 14.66 15.33 7.48
CA ALA A 174 14.29 16.10 8.67
C ALA A 174 12.78 15.99 8.97
N GLU A 175 11.94 15.97 7.95
CA GLU A 175 10.48 15.78 8.11
C GLU A 175 10.13 14.36 8.52
N ILE A 176 10.85 13.34 8.00
CA ILE A 176 10.69 11.94 8.45
C ILE A 176 11.00 11.82 9.93
N ALA A 177 12.11 12.42 10.39
CA ALA A 177 12.50 12.39 11.79
C ALA A 177 11.50 13.12 12.71
N ALA A 178 11.00 14.29 12.27
CA ALA A 178 9.99 15.04 13.02
C ALA A 178 8.65 14.29 13.13
N GLU A 179 8.20 13.68 12.04
CA GLU A 179 6.97 12.88 12.03
C GLU A 179 7.11 11.62 12.89
N ALA A 180 8.26 10.93 12.81
CA ALA A 180 8.54 9.77 13.65
C ALA A 180 8.48 10.11 15.15
N GLU A 181 9.02 11.28 15.54
CA GLU A 181 8.96 11.79 16.91
C GLU A 181 7.51 12.07 17.35
N THR A 182 6.72 12.67 16.46
CA THR A 182 5.30 12.97 16.71
C THR A 182 4.50 11.68 16.88
N LEU A 183 4.68 10.69 15.99
CA LEU A 183 4.03 9.39 16.08
C LEU A 183 4.44 8.61 17.32
N SER A 184 5.72 8.70 17.71
CA SER A 184 6.23 8.09 18.96
C SER A 184 5.54 8.66 20.19
N ARG A 185 5.37 10.00 20.27
CA ARG A 185 4.64 10.68 21.37
C ARG A 185 3.16 10.32 21.37
N ALA A 186 2.57 10.07 20.22
CA ALA A 186 1.19 9.59 20.08
C ALA A 186 1.01 8.11 20.50
N GLY A 187 2.09 7.41 20.88
CA GLY A 187 2.06 6.03 21.40
C GLY A 187 2.22 4.94 20.34
N PHE A 188 2.52 5.28 19.09
CA PHE A 188 2.79 4.28 18.05
C PHE A 188 4.14 3.61 18.29
N SER A 189 4.16 2.28 18.24
CA SER A 189 5.37 1.45 18.40
C SER A 189 5.91 0.93 17.06
N GLU A 190 5.11 0.93 15.99
CA GLU A 190 5.54 0.51 14.64
C GLU A 190 5.18 1.57 13.59
N ILE A 191 6.18 1.96 12.77
CA ILE A 191 6.01 2.80 11.58
C ILE A 191 6.20 1.94 10.34
N VAL A 192 5.29 2.07 9.38
CA VAL A 192 5.41 1.49 8.05
C VAL A 192 5.68 2.62 7.07
N LEU A 193 6.90 2.67 6.53
CA LEU A 193 7.27 3.61 5.47
C LEU A 193 6.58 3.19 4.18
N VAL A 194 5.84 4.11 3.58
CA VAL A 194 5.07 3.85 2.36
C VAL A 194 5.40 4.85 1.25
N GLY A 195 5.28 4.39 0.02
CA GLY A 195 5.47 5.15 -1.20
C GLY A 195 4.87 4.39 -2.38
N ILE A 196 4.91 5.01 -3.53
CA ILE A 196 4.51 4.42 -4.81
C ILE A 196 5.62 3.52 -5.37
N ASN A 197 6.86 4.00 -5.31
CA ASN A 197 8.07 3.26 -5.65
C ASN A 197 9.15 3.54 -4.60
N LEU A 198 8.97 2.92 -3.45
CA LEU A 198 9.72 3.24 -2.24
C LEU A 198 11.25 3.09 -2.40
N THR A 199 11.71 2.18 -3.25
CA THR A 199 13.14 2.01 -3.57
C THR A 199 13.73 3.16 -4.39
N SER A 200 12.91 4.02 -4.97
CA SER A 200 13.34 5.26 -5.64
C SER A 200 13.40 6.47 -4.69
N TYR A 201 13.12 6.28 -3.39
CA TYR A 201 13.31 7.32 -2.40
C TYR A 201 14.76 7.84 -2.40
N GLY A 202 14.91 9.14 -2.43
CA GLY A 202 16.22 9.80 -2.53
C GLY A 202 16.79 9.89 -3.96
N LYS A 203 16.03 9.54 -5.00
CA LYS A 203 16.48 9.64 -6.38
C LYS A 203 16.92 11.08 -6.72
N GLY A 204 18.22 11.24 -7.04
CA GLY A 204 18.82 12.56 -7.32
C GLY A 204 19.22 13.37 -6.09
N GLU A 205 19.06 12.81 -4.90
CA GLU A 205 19.45 13.38 -3.61
C GLU A 205 20.70 12.68 -3.06
N ASN A 206 21.22 13.18 -1.94
CA ASN A 206 22.37 12.60 -1.24
C ASN A 206 21.96 11.65 -0.09
N PHE A 207 20.76 11.15 -0.10
CA PHE A 207 20.21 10.20 0.86
C PHE A 207 19.45 9.08 0.14
N ASP A 208 19.21 7.99 0.84
CA ASP A 208 18.51 6.79 0.32
C ASP A 208 17.48 6.24 1.30
N ILE A 209 16.88 5.10 0.94
CA ILE A 209 15.85 4.41 1.75
C ILE A 209 16.39 3.97 3.12
N CYS A 210 17.68 3.67 3.26
CA CYS A 210 18.28 3.31 4.53
C CYS A 210 18.33 4.51 5.48
N ASP A 211 18.64 5.71 4.96
CA ASP A 211 18.62 6.96 5.74
C ASP A 211 17.20 7.25 6.26
N ALA A 212 16.18 6.97 5.43
CA ALA A 212 14.78 7.12 5.85
C ALA A 212 14.41 6.13 6.98
N VAL A 213 14.84 4.87 6.87
CA VAL A 213 14.65 3.86 7.93
C VAL A 213 15.35 4.28 9.21
N GLU A 214 16.60 4.75 9.13
CA GLU A 214 17.37 5.23 10.26
C GLU A 214 16.71 6.44 10.92
N ALA A 215 16.23 7.42 10.13
CA ALA A 215 15.52 8.59 10.63
C ALA A 215 14.21 8.21 11.35
N ALA A 216 13.41 7.32 10.76
CA ALA A 216 12.15 6.84 11.35
C ALA A 216 12.38 6.00 12.62
N ALA A 217 13.53 5.35 12.75
CA ALA A 217 13.88 4.50 13.89
C ALA A 217 14.44 5.27 15.10
N ARG A 218 14.76 6.58 14.98
CA ARG A 218 15.41 7.37 16.04
C ARG A 218 14.64 7.40 17.36
N PRO A 219 13.31 7.70 17.39
CA PRO A 219 12.61 7.83 18.65
C PRO A 219 12.56 6.52 19.42
N ASP A 220 12.77 6.58 20.74
CA ASP A 220 12.80 5.38 21.61
C ASP A 220 11.44 4.67 21.68
N GLY A 221 10.32 5.39 21.56
CA GLY A 221 8.98 4.81 21.53
C GLY A 221 8.74 3.93 20.32
N ILE A 222 9.36 4.25 19.18
CA ILE A 222 9.30 3.40 17.98
C ILE A 222 10.17 2.16 18.19
N LYS A 223 9.56 1.00 18.11
CA LYS A 223 10.19 -0.33 18.29
C LYS A 223 10.40 -1.05 16.95
N ARG A 224 9.62 -0.71 15.93
CA ARG A 224 9.63 -1.35 14.61
C ARG A 224 9.51 -0.33 13.49
N VAL A 225 10.32 -0.52 12.45
CA VAL A 225 10.20 0.20 11.17
C VAL A 225 10.12 -0.83 10.06
N ARG A 226 9.08 -0.72 9.25
CA ARG A 226 8.79 -1.63 8.14
C ARG A 226 8.77 -0.86 6.83
N LEU A 227 9.22 -1.50 5.75
CA LEU A 227 9.09 -0.97 4.40
C LEU A 227 7.83 -1.50 3.70
N GLY A 228 7.23 -0.66 2.88
CA GLY A 228 6.18 -1.03 1.93
C GLY A 228 6.74 -1.80 0.73
N SER A 229 6.12 -1.60 -0.45
CA SER A 229 6.51 -2.29 -1.68
C SER A 229 7.86 -1.81 -2.21
N LEU A 230 8.70 -2.75 -2.62
CA LEU A 230 10.06 -2.55 -3.09
C LEU A 230 10.22 -3.06 -4.53
N GLU A 231 10.94 -2.32 -5.35
CA GLU A 231 11.40 -2.81 -6.65
C GLU A 231 12.69 -3.63 -6.47
N PRO A 232 12.78 -4.82 -7.05
CA PRO A 232 13.89 -5.73 -6.82
C PRO A 232 15.27 -5.17 -7.18
N ASP A 233 15.38 -4.49 -8.31
CA ASP A 233 16.65 -4.02 -8.90
C ASP A 233 17.34 -2.88 -8.14
N HIS A 234 16.70 -2.30 -7.14
CA HIS A 234 17.32 -1.30 -6.26
C HIS A 234 17.83 -1.88 -4.92
N MET A 235 17.67 -3.20 -4.68
CA MET A 235 18.05 -3.85 -3.42
C MET A 235 19.49 -4.41 -3.51
N SER A 236 20.48 -3.53 -3.35
CA SER A 236 21.91 -3.90 -3.35
C SER A 236 22.34 -4.54 -2.03
N ASP A 237 23.53 -5.17 -2.03
CA ASP A 237 24.15 -5.74 -0.81
C ASP A 237 24.43 -4.69 0.26
N SER A 238 24.78 -3.46 -0.15
CA SER A 238 25.00 -2.35 0.78
C SER A 238 23.70 -1.97 1.49
N VAL A 239 22.58 -1.90 0.75
CA VAL A 239 21.24 -1.65 1.31
C VAL A 239 20.87 -2.76 2.31
N LEU A 240 21.04 -4.04 1.93
CA LEU A 240 20.72 -5.16 2.81
C LEU A 240 21.56 -5.15 4.10
N LYS A 241 22.86 -4.83 4.01
CA LYS A 241 23.74 -4.72 5.17
C LYS A 241 23.36 -3.57 6.09
N ARG A 242 23.02 -2.39 5.54
CA ARG A 242 22.56 -1.23 6.34
C ARG A 242 21.23 -1.55 7.03
N LEU A 243 20.26 -2.11 6.32
CA LEU A 243 18.98 -2.52 6.92
C LEU A 243 19.19 -3.56 8.04
N LYS A 244 20.12 -4.51 7.88
CA LYS A 244 20.46 -5.50 8.91
C LYS A 244 21.09 -4.87 10.15
N ALA A 245 21.86 -3.82 10.00
CA ALA A 245 22.46 -3.09 11.13
C ALA A 245 21.41 -2.33 11.96
N GLN A 246 20.28 -1.95 11.35
CA GLN A 246 19.18 -1.27 12.04
C GLN A 246 18.33 -2.26 12.85
N LYS A 247 18.51 -2.27 14.18
CA LYS A 247 17.85 -3.24 15.10
C LYS A 247 16.32 -3.18 15.11
N LYS A 248 15.73 -2.02 14.78
CA LYS A 248 14.29 -1.82 14.73
C LYS A 248 13.68 -2.15 13.36
N PHE A 249 14.51 -2.50 12.36
CA PHE A 249 14.04 -2.88 11.03
C PHE A 249 13.30 -4.22 11.07
N CYS A 250 12.13 -4.26 10.47
CA CYS A 250 11.32 -5.48 10.32
C CYS A 250 11.78 -6.28 9.09
N PRO A 251 12.23 -7.54 9.24
CA PRO A 251 12.74 -8.35 8.13
C PRO A 251 11.61 -8.92 7.26
N GLN A 252 10.81 -8.04 6.71
CA GLN A 252 9.74 -8.33 5.74
C GLN A 252 10.01 -7.54 4.48
N PHE A 253 10.12 -8.23 3.34
CA PHE A 253 10.41 -7.66 2.04
C PHE A 253 9.25 -7.95 1.08
N HIS A 254 8.48 -6.92 0.76
CA HIS A 254 7.49 -7.03 -0.30
C HIS A 254 8.13 -6.62 -1.63
N LEU A 255 8.56 -7.62 -2.40
CA LEU A 255 9.27 -7.44 -3.67
C LEU A 255 8.30 -7.65 -4.84
N SER A 256 8.07 -6.64 -5.66
CA SER A 256 7.13 -6.70 -6.79
C SER A 256 7.65 -7.59 -7.91
N LEU A 257 7.27 -8.89 -7.96
CA LEU A 257 7.66 -9.83 -9.01
C LEU A 257 6.90 -9.59 -10.32
N GLN A 258 5.60 -9.44 -10.25
CA GLN A 258 4.63 -9.32 -11.34
C GLN A 258 4.48 -10.57 -12.21
N SER A 259 5.55 -11.23 -12.64
CA SER A 259 5.53 -12.51 -13.35
C SER A 259 6.80 -13.31 -13.10
N GLY A 260 6.71 -14.62 -13.03
CA GLY A 260 7.87 -15.54 -12.95
C GLY A 260 8.32 -16.03 -14.33
N CYS A 261 8.06 -15.28 -15.40
CA CYS A 261 8.46 -15.60 -16.77
C CYS A 261 9.14 -14.39 -17.42
N ASP A 262 10.36 -14.55 -17.93
CA ASP A 262 11.19 -13.46 -18.44
C ASP A 262 10.59 -12.79 -19.68
N GLU A 263 9.95 -13.56 -20.57
CA GLU A 263 9.26 -13.04 -21.76
C GLU A 263 8.10 -12.10 -21.36
N THR A 264 7.35 -12.48 -20.33
CA THR A 264 6.27 -11.66 -19.79
C THR A 264 6.82 -10.43 -19.06
N LEU A 265 7.87 -10.55 -18.23
CA LEU A 265 8.54 -9.43 -17.57
C LEU A 265 9.05 -8.40 -18.59
N LYS A 266 9.65 -8.86 -19.69
CA LYS A 266 10.10 -7.99 -20.78
C LYS A 266 8.95 -7.23 -21.44
N ARG A 267 7.81 -7.89 -21.72
CA ARG A 267 6.61 -7.23 -22.24
C ARG A 267 5.99 -6.24 -21.25
N MET A 268 6.13 -6.49 -19.93
CA MET A 268 5.72 -5.59 -18.86
C MET A 268 6.67 -4.40 -18.69
N ASN A 269 7.79 -4.34 -19.40
CA ASN A 269 8.89 -3.37 -19.20
C ASN A 269 9.45 -3.42 -17.77
N ARG A 270 9.70 -4.65 -17.26
CA ARG A 270 10.41 -4.84 -15.98
C ARG A 270 11.91 -4.81 -16.23
N HIS A 271 12.68 -4.29 -15.25
CA HIS A 271 14.12 -4.07 -15.37
C HIS A 271 14.94 -5.15 -14.67
N TYR A 272 14.37 -6.29 -14.44
CA TYR A 272 14.97 -7.51 -13.89
C TYR A 272 14.37 -8.74 -14.56
N ASP A 273 15.07 -9.85 -14.46
CA ASP A 273 14.63 -11.18 -14.87
C ASP A 273 14.44 -12.12 -13.66
N THR A 274 14.02 -13.33 -13.92
CA THR A 274 13.80 -14.34 -12.88
C THR A 274 15.11 -14.78 -12.21
N ALA A 275 16.23 -14.80 -12.93
CA ALA A 275 17.55 -15.16 -12.38
C ALA A 275 18.01 -14.12 -11.35
N PHE A 276 17.92 -12.83 -11.70
CA PHE A 276 18.19 -11.72 -10.78
C PHE A 276 17.31 -11.77 -9.53
N TYR A 277 16.01 -11.99 -9.72
CA TYR A 277 15.05 -12.05 -8.61
C TYR A 277 15.35 -13.19 -7.64
N ARG A 278 15.66 -14.38 -8.17
CA ARG A 278 16.08 -15.56 -7.39
C ARG A 278 17.34 -15.28 -6.56
N ASP A 279 18.35 -14.69 -7.18
CA ASP A 279 19.59 -14.30 -6.50
C ASP A 279 19.31 -13.29 -5.38
N LEU A 280 18.52 -12.26 -5.62
CA LEU A 280 18.14 -11.29 -4.61
C LEU A 280 17.45 -11.95 -3.40
N VAL A 281 16.47 -12.84 -3.62
CA VAL A 281 15.80 -13.56 -2.54
C VAL A 281 16.78 -14.43 -1.75
N SER A 282 17.71 -15.09 -2.42
CA SER A 282 18.78 -15.88 -1.76
C SER A 282 19.66 -14.99 -0.88
N ARG A 283 20.09 -13.82 -1.37
CA ARG A 283 20.88 -12.85 -0.59
C ARG A 283 20.11 -12.33 0.62
N ILE A 284 18.83 -11.98 0.45
CA ILE A 284 17.97 -11.55 1.57
C ILE A 284 17.90 -12.65 2.64
N ARG A 285 17.63 -13.90 2.28
CA ARG A 285 17.54 -15.02 3.21
C ARG A 285 18.87 -15.33 3.90
N THR A 286 19.99 -15.09 3.22
CA THR A 286 21.34 -15.21 3.80
C THR A 286 21.59 -14.15 4.87
N VAL A 287 21.23 -12.90 4.58
CA VAL A 287 21.40 -11.77 5.53
C VAL A 287 20.40 -11.81 6.67
N PHE A 288 19.16 -12.17 6.38
CA PHE A 288 18.03 -12.19 7.32
C PHE A 288 17.43 -13.60 7.39
N LYS A 289 17.90 -14.43 8.31
CA LYS A 289 17.51 -15.86 8.41
C LYS A 289 16.00 -16.12 8.50
N ASP A 290 15.27 -15.19 9.15
CA ASP A 290 13.81 -15.32 9.35
C ASP A 290 13.01 -14.31 8.52
N ALA A 291 13.59 -13.80 7.43
CA ALA A 291 12.90 -12.87 6.55
C ALA A 291 11.68 -13.51 5.88
N SER A 292 10.58 -12.79 5.87
CA SER A 292 9.49 -13.06 4.94
C SER A 292 9.71 -12.30 3.63
N VAL A 293 9.56 -13.00 2.52
CA VAL A 293 9.47 -12.39 1.19
C VAL A 293 8.06 -12.55 0.70
N THR A 294 7.40 -11.42 0.42
CA THR A 294 6.04 -11.37 -0.12
C THR A 294 6.06 -10.70 -1.49
N THR A 295 5.05 -10.95 -2.31
CA THR A 295 5.05 -10.43 -3.67
C THR A 295 3.66 -10.20 -4.24
N ASP A 296 3.60 -9.43 -5.34
CA ASP A 296 2.47 -9.34 -6.25
C ASP A 296 2.75 -10.13 -7.52
N VAL A 297 1.77 -10.92 -7.99
CA VAL A 297 1.81 -11.64 -9.25
C VAL A 297 0.57 -11.32 -10.07
N MET A 298 0.79 -10.88 -11.30
CA MET A 298 -0.24 -10.59 -12.27
C MET A 298 -0.37 -11.76 -13.25
N VAL A 299 -1.59 -12.27 -13.42
CA VAL A 299 -1.90 -13.34 -14.37
C VAL A 299 -2.73 -12.84 -15.54
N GLY A 300 -2.58 -13.47 -16.70
CA GLY A 300 -3.34 -13.13 -17.89
C GLY A 300 -2.94 -11.77 -18.48
N PHE A 301 -1.66 -11.43 -18.41
CA PHE A 301 -1.12 -10.26 -19.11
C PHE A 301 -1.27 -10.42 -20.62
N ALA A 302 -1.31 -9.32 -21.37
CA ALA A 302 -1.46 -9.35 -22.83
C ALA A 302 -0.38 -10.23 -23.48
N GLY A 303 -0.80 -11.23 -24.26
CA GLY A 303 0.08 -12.18 -24.94
C GLY A 303 0.69 -13.27 -24.04
N GLU A 304 0.30 -13.39 -22.76
CA GLU A 304 0.77 -14.46 -21.88
C GLU A 304 0.24 -15.82 -22.37
N THR A 305 1.13 -16.70 -22.82
CA THR A 305 0.77 -18.06 -23.23
C THR A 305 0.59 -18.98 -22.01
N GLU A 306 0.04 -20.18 -22.21
CA GLU A 306 -0.07 -21.18 -21.14
C GLU A 306 1.33 -21.67 -20.70
N GLU A 307 2.31 -21.73 -21.60
CA GLU A 307 3.69 -22.07 -21.26
C GLU A 307 4.31 -20.99 -20.35
N GLU A 308 4.15 -19.70 -20.69
CA GLU A 308 4.64 -18.58 -19.88
C GLU A 308 3.99 -18.54 -18.50
N PHE A 309 2.67 -18.77 -18.45
CA PHE A 309 1.95 -18.89 -17.17
C PHE A 309 2.47 -20.06 -16.34
N SER A 310 2.73 -21.22 -16.96
CA SER A 310 3.28 -22.41 -16.27
C SER A 310 4.67 -22.15 -15.71
N LYS A 311 5.55 -21.43 -16.46
CA LYS A 311 6.87 -20.97 -15.98
C LYS A 311 6.69 -20.06 -14.76
N SER A 312 5.76 -19.10 -14.82
CA SER A 312 5.48 -18.18 -13.70
C SER A 312 5.00 -18.92 -12.45
N LEU A 313 4.12 -19.90 -12.60
CA LEU A 313 3.61 -20.73 -11.52
C LEU A 313 4.72 -21.58 -10.88
N ALA A 314 5.58 -22.20 -11.70
CA ALA A 314 6.73 -22.97 -11.23
C ALA A 314 7.71 -22.08 -10.44
N PHE A 315 7.97 -20.86 -10.92
CA PHE A 315 8.86 -19.90 -10.26
C PHE A 315 8.30 -19.45 -8.90
N VAL A 316 7.00 -19.15 -8.79
CA VAL A 316 6.37 -18.81 -7.51
C VAL A 316 6.53 -19.95 -6.50
N LYS A 317 6.33 -21.20 -6.93
CA LYS A 317 6.55 -22.39 -6.10
C LYS A 317 8.02 -22.57 -5.70
N GLU A 318 8.95 -22.35 -6.62
CA GLU A 318 10.40 -22.43 -6.38
C GLU A 318 10.85 -21.44 -5.33
N ILE A 319 10.43 -20.18 -5.46
CA ILE A 319 10.81 -19.12 -4.52
C ILE A 319 10.21 -19.36 -3.13
N GLY A 320 9.00 -19.93 -3.02
CA GLY A 320 8.36 -20.20 -1.74
C GLY A 320 8.09 -18.91 -0.96
N PHE A 321 7.22 -18.05 -1.49
CA PHE A 321 6.86 -16.78 -0.86
C PHE A 321 6.06 -16.99 0.43
N ALA A 322 6.31 -16.13 1.42
CA ALA A 322 5.52 -16.07 2.64
C ALA A 322 4.08 -15.61 2.38
N LYS A 323 3.87 -14.79 1.35
CA LYS A 323 2.56 -14.42 0.82
C LYS A 323 2.67 -13.91 -0.61
N THR A 324 1.74 -14.33 -1.46
CA THR A 324 1.62 -13.83 -2.84
C THR A 324 0.24 -13.23 -3.05
N HIS A 325 0.19 -11.97 -3.46
CA HIS A 325 -1.04 -11.34 -3.90
C HIS A 325 -1.24 -11.55 -5.39
N VAL A 326 -2.29 -12.26 -5.76
CA VAL A 326 -2.58 -12.62 -7.16
C VAL A 326 -3.61 -11.65 -7.75
N PHE A 327 -3.28 -11.06 -8.87
CA PHE A 327 -4.13 -10.12 -9.60
C PHE A 327 -4.34 -10.57 -11.04
N ALA A 328 -5.58 -10.57 -11.51
CA ALA A 328 -5.83 -10.66 -12.94
C ALA A 328 -5.47 -9.34 -13.62
N TYR A 329 -4.76 -9.39 -14.75
CA TYR A 329 -4.44 -8.20 -15.53
C TYR A 329 -5.70 -7.39 -15.85
N SER A 330 -5.69 -6.12 -15.46
CA SER A 330 -6.75 -5.16 -15.72
C SER A 330 -6.32 -4.20 -16.81
N ARG A 331 -6.94 -4.29 -17.98
CA ARG A 331 -6.68 -3.42 -19.13
C ARG A 331 -7.02 -1.97 -18.79
N ARG A 332 -6.02 -1.07 -18.85
CA ARG A 332 -6.17 0.33 -18.46
C ARG A 332 -5.95 1.26 -19.64
N ARG A 333 -6.94 2.12 -19.95
CA ARG A 333 -6.80 3.18 -20.96
C ARG A 333 -5.61 4.08 -20.59
N GLY A 334 -4.89 4.59 -21.59
CA GLY A 334 -3.71 5.42 -21.36
C GLY A 334 -2.42 4.67 -21.06
N THR A 335 -2.46 3.32 -20.91
CA THR A 335 -1.26 2.50 -20.75
C THR A 335 -0.86 1.82 -22.06
N VAL A 336 0.43 1.53 -22.23
CA VAL A 336 0.95 0.83 -23.41
C VAL A 336 0.28 -0.53 -23.59
N ALA A 337 0.12 -1.27 -22.51
CA ALA A 337 -0.46 -2.61 -22.53
C ALA A 337 -1.97 -2.62 -22.92
N TYR A 338 -2.64 -1.49 -22.84
CA TYR A 338 -4.01 -1.36 -23.34
C TYR A 338 -4.12 -1.69 -24.83
N GLY A 339 -3.13 -1.30 -25.64
CA GLY A 339 -3.09 -1.54 -27.09
C GLY A 339 -2.41 -2.84 -27.52
N LEU A 340 -1.79 -3.59 -26.62
CA LEU A 340 -1.09 -4.83 -26.98
C LEU A 340 -2.07 -5.89 -27.53
N PRO A 341 -1.65 -6.66 -28.52
CA PRO A 341 -2.42 -7.81 -29.03
C PRO A 341 -2.43 -8.96 -28.01
N GLY A 342 -3.25 -9.98 -28.28
CA GLY A 342 -3.30 -11.18 -27.44
C GLY A 342 -3.92 -10.93 -26.06
N GLN A 343 -4.92 -10.08 -25.97
CA GLN A 343 -5.67 -9.86 -24.72
C GLN A 343 -6.37 -11.15 -24.27
N ILE A 344 -6.05 -11.59 -23.05
CA ILE A 344 -6.57 -12.83 -22.47
C ILE A 344 -8.01 -12.65 -22.01
N THR A 345 -8.84 -13.66 -22.21
CA THR A 345 -10.25 -13.65 -21.83
C THR A 345 -10.44 -13.61 -20.31
N ARG A 346 -11.62 -13.16 -19.87
CA ARG A 346 -11.96 -13.14 -18.46
C ARG A 346 -11.97 -14.54 -17.84
N ALA A 347 -12.43 -15.54 -18.57
CA ALA A 347 -12.48 -16.93 -18.12
C ALA A 347 -11.08 -17.51 -17.92
N GLU A 348 -10.17 -17.32 -18.89
CA GLU A 348 -8.77 -17.77 -18.76
C GLU A 348 -8.06 -17.06 -17.61
N LYS A 349 -8.25 -15.75 -17.43
CA LYS A 349 -7.70 -15.01 -16.28
C LYS A 349 -8.20 -15.57 -14.96
N ALA A 350 -9.49 -15.91 -14.86
CA ALA A 350 -10.07 -16.49 -13.66
C ALA A 350 -9.46 -17.86 -13.35
N GLU A 351 -9.29 -18.71 -14.36
CA GLU A 351 -8.67 -20.03 -14.20
C GLU A 351 -7.19 -19.92 -13.80
N ARG A 352 -6.41 -19.05 -14.44
CA ARG A 352 -5.02 -18.80 -14.06
C ARG A 352 -4.91 -18.22 -12.65
N SER A 353 -5.81 -17.30 -12.27
CA SER A 353 -5.87 -16.77 -10.90
C SER A 353 -6.10 -17.88 -9.87
N ARG A 354 -7.04 -18.78 -10.12
CA ARG A 354 -7.33 -19.91 -9.24
C ARG A 354 -6.09 -20.78 -9.01
N ARG A 355 -5.43 -21.23 -10.09
CA ARG A 355 -4.21 -22.06 -10.03
C ARG A 355 -3.06 -21.34 -9.32
N MET A 356 -2.85 -20.07 -9.58
CA MET A 356 -1.82 -19.27 -8.94
C MET A 356 -2.10 -19.08 -7.45
N ILE A 357 -3.36 -18.82 -7.06
CA ILE A 357 -3.79 -18.70 -5.66
C ILE A 357 -3.55 -20.02 -4.91
N GLU A 358 -3.90 -21.16 -5.49
CA GLU A 358 -3.65 -22.48 -4.87
C GLU A 358 -2.17 -22.71 -4.60
N THR A 359 -1.30 -22.37 -5.57
CA THR A 359 0.16 -22.46 -5.40
C THR A 359 0.65 -21.49 -4.31
N ALA A 360 0.17 -20.25 -4.31
CA ALA A 360 0.51 -19.23 -3.33
C ALA A 360 0.14 -19.65 -1.90
N LEU A 361 -1.05 -20.19 -1.70
CA LEU A 361 -1.51 -20.69 -0.39
C LEU A 361 -0.68 -21.87 0.11
N SER A 362 -0.26 -22.78 -0.78
CA SER A 362 0.65 -23.86 -0.41
C SER A 362 2.00 -23.36 0.06
N CYS A 363 2.56 -22.34 -0.60
CA CYS A 363 3.82 -21.71 -0.17
C CYS A 363 3.68 -20.98 1.18
N GLU A 364 2.59 -20.25 1.38
CA GLU A 364 2.28 -19.54 2.65
C GLU A 364 2.17 -20.55 3.81
N GLU A 365 1.44 -21.64 3.61
CA GLU A 365 1.29 -22.70 4.62
C GLU A 365 2.65 -23.33 5.00
N GLU A 366 3.51 -23.62 4.02
CA GLU A 366 4.86 -24.13 4.27
C GLU A 366 5.73 -23.13 5.03
N PHE A 367 5.67 -21.84 4.65
CA PHE A 367 6.38 -20.78 5.36
C PHE A 367 5.94 -20.68 6.82
N LEU A 368 4.62 -20.71 7.10
CA LEU A 368 4.09 -20.63 8.46
C LEU A 368 4.44 -21.87 9.31
N LYS A 369 4.48 -23.08 8.72
CA LYS A 369 4.95 -24.30 9.40
C LYS A 369 6.36 -24.16 9.94
N ASN A 370 7.26 -23.46 9.23
CA ASN A 370 8.63 -23.22 9.66
C ASN A 370 8.76 -22.27 10.87
N LEU A 371 7.69 -21.62 11.29
CA LEU A 371 7.66 -20.79 12.50
C LEU A 371 7.26 -21.59 13.74
N VAL A 372 6.67 -22.76 13.60
CA VAL A 372 6.25 -23.61 14.72
C VAL A 372 7.46 -23.97 15.57
N GLY A 373 7.32 -23.83 16.87
CA GLY A 373 8.40 -24.04 17.84
C GLY A 373 9.25 -22.79 18.12
N LYS A 374 9.19 -21.73 17.32
CA LYS A 374 9.90 -20.47 17.57
C LYS A 374 9.17 -19.58 18.58
N THR A 375 9.89 -18.64 19.15
CA THR A 375 9.32 -17.57 19.96
C THR A 375 9.50 -16.27 19.19
N GLU A 376 8.37 -15.61 18.88
CA GLU A 376 8.33 -14.39 18.12
C GLU A 376 7.71 -13.26 18.93
N CYS A 377 8.22 -12.04 18.76
CA CYS A 377 7.57 -10.85 19.29
C CYS A 377 6.39 -10.47 18.39
N VAL A 378 5.17 -10.43 18.93
CA VAL A 378 3.94 -10.12 18.20
C VAL A 378 3.41 -8.77 18.65
N LEU A 379 3.18 -7.87 17.69
CA LEU A 379 2.41 -6.63 17.90
C LEU A 379 0.93 -6.97 17.71
N PHE A 380 0.17 -6.91 18.79
CA PHE A 380 -1.27 -7.19 18.78
C PHE A 380 -2.07 -5.99 18.28
N GLU A 381 -3.11 -6.24 17.47
CA GLU A 381 -3.93 -5.20 16.82
C GLU A 381 -5.40 -5.28 17.20
N THR A 382 -5.95 -6.48 17.14
CA THR A 382 -7.38 -6.72 17.37
C THR A 382 -7.59 -7.80 18.41
N ALA A 383 -8.77 -7.76 19.05
CA ALA A 383 -9.27 -8.85 19.89
C ALA A 383 -10.70 -9.14 19.48
N GLU A 384 -10.99 -10.40 19.15
CA GLU A 384 -12.31 -10.85 18.72
C GLU A 384 -12.54 -12.29 19.13
N ASN A 385 -13.74 -12.58 19.63
CA ASN A 385 -14.19 -13.95 19.98
C ASN A 385 -13.23 -14.70 20.93
N GLY A 386 -12.64 -14.02 21.92
CA GLY A 386 -11.70 -14.62 22.89
C GLY A 386 -10.30 -14.90 22.34
N PHE A 387 -9.96 -14.32 21.19
CA PHE A 387 -8.63 -14.34 20.60
C PHE A 387 -8.10 -12.95 20.37
N ALA A 388 -6.82 -12.73 20.71
CA ALA A 388 -6.06 -11.58 20.27
C ALA A 388 -5.26 -11.95 19.02
N GLU A 389 -5.24 -11.05 18.06
CA GLU A 389 -4.55 -11.22 16.79
C GLU A 389 -3.52 -10.12 16.57
N GLY A 390 -2.38 -10.49 16.02
CA GLY A 390 -1.30 -9.54 15.75
C GLY A 390 -0.28 -10.09 14.75
N TYR A 391 0.80 -9.33 14.57
CA TYR A 391 1.83 -9.64 13.58
C TYR A 391 3.22 -9.67 14.17
N THR A 392 4.01 -10.65 13.74
CA THR A 392 5.44 -10.74 14.05
C THR A 392 6.24 -9.65 13.32
N ALA A 393 7.54 -9.53 13.64
CA ALA A 393 8.43 -8.61 12.93
C ALA A 393 8.52 -8.95 11.44
N ASN A 394 8.50 -10.23 11.04
CA ASN A 394 8.47 -10.67 9.65
C ASN A 394 7.05 -10.71 9.04
N TYR A 395 6.06 -10.11 9.70
CA TYR A 395 4.69 -9.94 9.23
C TYR A 395 3.87 -11.22 9.14
N SER A 396 4.21 -12.25 9.89
CA SER A 396 3.37 -13.46 10.02
C SER A 396 2.23 -13.18 10.99
N ARG A 397 1.03 -13.55 10.60
CA ARG A 397 -0.19 -13.39 11.42
C ARG A 397 -0.21 -14.42 12.54
N VAL A 398 -0.47 -13.99 13.77
CA VAL A 398 -0.50 -14.85 14.96
C VAL A 398 -1.77 -14.60 15.74
N ARG A 399 -2.41 -15.68 16.17
CA ARG A 399 -3.55 -15.69 17.09
C ARG A 399 -3.17 -16.33 18.42
N VAL A 400 -3.58 -15.68 19.49
CA VAL A 400 -3.44 -16.22 20.85
C VAL A 400 -4.78 -16.16 21.57
N LYS A 401 -5.10 -17.17 22.37
CA LYS A 401 -6.28 -17.11 23.24
C LYS A 401 -6.03 -16.09 24.33
N SER A 402 -6.90 -15.09 24.46
CA SER A 402 -6.79 -14.02 25.46
C SER A 402 -8.15 -13.40 25.70
N ASP A 403 -8.49 -13.25 26.98
CA ASP A 403 -9.68 -12.52 27.43
C ASP A 403 -9.37 -11.03 27.67
N GLU A 404 -8.09 -10.62 27.60
CA GLU A 404 -7.63 -9.25 27.77
C GLU A 404 -7.42 -8.55 26.41
N SER A 405 -7.62 -7.23 26.38
CA SER A 405 -7.23 -6.40 25.24
C SER A 405 -5.71 -6.24 25.22
N LEU A 406 -5.09 -6.74 24.16
CA LEU A 406 -3.65 -6.67 23.94
C LEU A 406 -3.28 -5.61 22.88
N GLY A 407 -4.23 -4.86 22.35
CA GLY A 407 -4.00 -3.88 21.28
C GLY A 407 -2.85 -2.93 21.58
N GLY A 408 -1.93 -2.74 20.64
CA GLY A 408 -0.74 -1.89 20.76
C GLY A 408 0.44 -2.51 21.51
N LYS A 409 0.26 -3.65 22.21
CA LYS A 409 1.34 -4.32 22.96
C LYS A 409 2.18 -5.20 22.04
N ILE A 410 3.50 -5.19 22.26
CA ILE A 410 4.43 -6.14 21.64
C ILE A 410 4.83 -7.15 22.69
N LEU A 411 4.43 -8.41 22.53
CA LEU A 411 4.66 -9.47 23.51
C LEU A 411 5.38 -10.68 22.87
N PRO A 412 6.22 -11.41 23.63
CA PRO A 412 6.82 -12.65 23.18
C PRO A 412 5.76 -13.77 23.16
N VAL A 413 5.63 -14.43 22.02
CA VAL A 413 4.67 -15.52 21.79
C VAL A 413 5.39 -16.76 21.31
N LYS A 414 5.20 -17.88 21.98
CA LYS A 414 5.64 -19.20 21.53
C LYS A 414 4.65 -19.71 20.50
N ILE A 415 5.11 -19.90 19.26
CA ILE A 415 4.28 -20.47 18.17
C ILE A 415 4.13 -21.97 18.43
N THR A 416 2.89 -22.45 18.57
CA THR A 416 2.58 -23.83 18.93
C THR A 416 2.02 -24.62 17.75
N ALA A 417 1.37 -23.96 16.81
CA ALA A 417 0.80 -24.57 15.61
C ALA A 417 0.73 -23.54 14.47
N SER A 418 0.47 -24.01 13.27
CA SER A 418 0.12 -23.18 12.11
C SER A 418 -1.15 -23.68 11.46
N GLU A 419 -1.99 -22.77 11.04
CA GLU A 419 -3.15 -22.94 10.18
C GLU A 419 -2.81 -22.41 8.76
N LYS A 420 -3.78 -22.46 7.84
CA LYS A 420 -3.53 -22.08 6.43
C LYS A 420 -2.94 -20.68 6.26
N GLU A 421 -3.40 -19.69 7.04
CA GLU A 421 -3.03 -18.28 6.86
C GLU A 421 -2.56 -17.58 8.14
N TYR A 422 -2.44 -18.31 9.26
CA TYR A 422 -1.97 -17.76 10.53
C TYR A 422 -1.32 -18.82 11.41
N CYS A 423 -0.54 -18.38 12.37
CA CYS A 423 0.00 -19.21 13.44
C CYS A 423 -0.87 -19.12 14.71
N ILE A 424 -0.86 -20.20 15.48
CA ILE A 424 -1.41 -20.22 16.84
C ILE A 424 -0.24 -20.17 17.82
N GLY A 425 -0.38 -19.39 18.89
CA GLY A 425 0.68 -19.25 19.88
C GLY A 425 0.16 -19.08 21.30
N GLN A 426 1.11 -19.04 22.23
CA GLN A 426 0.90 -18.76 23.67
C GLN A 426 1.84 -17.65 24.10
N ILE A 427 1.32 -16.66 24.81
CA ILE A 427 2.14 -15.60 25.42
C ILE A 427 3.04 -16.24 26.48
N LYS A 428 4.33 -15.84 26.50
CA LYS A 428 5.31 -16.29 27.47
C LYS A 428 5.26 -15.47 28.76
#